data_d7137411fa007c102b9a81b12fb0d89f
#
_entry.id   d7137411fa007c102b9a81b12fb0d89f
#
_cell.length_a   1.000
_cell.length_b   1.000
_cell.length_c   1.000
_cell.angle_alpha   90.00
_cell.angle_beta   90.00
_cell.angle_gamma   90.00
#
_symmetry.space_group_name_H-M   'P 1'
#
loop_
_entity.id
_entity.type
_entity.pdbx_description
1 polymer ?
#
loop_
_entity_poly.entity_id
_entity_poly.type
_entity_poly.pdbx_seq_one_letter_code
_entity_poly.pdbx_strand_id
1 'polypeptide(L)'
;LLRDPEFRAEVDRWIEFWTTRASRWFPDYLERMTWFEETVDSTLRANDLPPSLKYLPVIESGYSPRAVSVASAVGLWQFMAPTARGYGVEITPLVDQRRDPYVSTDAAVKFLAKLHRDFESWFLALAAYNSGPGRVRRLINLHAPLEPASDSVYWAIRPYLPRETRDFVPKFFGAIVVAGSPLSHGYELP
;
A
#
# COMPACT_ATOMS: atom_id res chain seq x y z
N LEU A 1 2.71 -6.47 -16.80
CA LEU A 1 1.33 -6.28 -16.28
C LEU A 1 0.76 -4.90 -16.60
N LEU A 2 1.49 -3.80 -16.42
CA LEU A 2 0.96 -2.44 -16.69
C LEU A 2 0.41 -2.24 -18.13
N ARG A 3 0.77 -3.09 -19.09
CA ARG A 3 0.24 -3.10 -20.45
C ARG A 3 -0.86 -4.13 -20.66
N ASP A 4 -1.13 -4.98 -19.67
CA ASP A 4 -2.19 -6.00 -19.75
C ASP A 4 -3.56 -5.32 -19.71
N PRO A 5 -4.46 -5.60 -20.69
CA PRO A 5 -5.76 -4.94 -20.77
C PRO A 5 -6.67 -5.23 -19.57
N GLU A 6 -6.62 -6.45 -19.04
CA GLU A 6 -7.44 -6.84 -17.89
C GLU A 6 -6.99 -6.11 -16.62
N PHE A 7 -5.67 -6.04 -16.38
CA PHE A 7 -5.13 -5.28 -15.26
C PHE A 7 -5.45 -3.78 -15.37
N ARG A 8 -5.34 -3.22 -16.59
CA ARG A 8 -5.71 -1.81 -16.83
C ARG A 8 -7.17 -1.53 -16.54
N ALA A 9 -8.08 -2.38 -17.00
CA ALA A 9 -9.50 -2.24 -16.70
C ALA A 9 -9.79 -2.25 -15.19
N GLU A 10 -9.04 -3.01 -14.42
CA GLU A 10 -9.15 -3.01 -12.95
C GLU A 10 -8.62 -1.71 -12.33
N VAL A 11 -7.52 -1.16 -12.84
CA VAL A 11 -7.00 0.15 -12.41
C VAL A 11 -8.00 1.25 -12.75
N ASP A 12 -8.57 1.24 -13.98
CA ASP A 12 -9.55 2.22 -14.44
C ASP A 12 -10.81 2.22 -13.55
N ARG A 13 -11.28 1.03 -13.12
CA ARG A 13 -12.36 0.90 -12.14
C ARG A 13 -12.04 1.59 -10.81
N TRP A 14 -10.78 1.54 -10.35
CA TRP A 14 -10.37 2.23 -9.14
C TRP A 14 -10.17 3.72 -9.35
N ILE A 15 -9.73 4.17 -10.52
CA ILE A 15 -9.73 5.59 -10.90
C ILE A 15 -11.17 6.14 -10.84
N GLU A 16 -12.13 5.44 -11.46
CA GLU A 16 -13.55 5.80 -11.40
C GLU A 16 -14.06 5.85 -9.94
N PHE A 17 -13.71 4.85 -9.12
CA PHE A 17 -14.07 4.86 -7.70
C PHE A 17 -13.56 6.11 -6.99
N TRP A 18 -12.27 6.44 -7.15
CA TRP A 18 -11.67 7.60 -6.49
C TRP A 18 -12.31 8.91 -6.96
N THR A 19 -12.62 9.05 -8.25
CA THR A 19 -13.17 10.28 -8.84
C THR A 19 -14.69 10.43 -8.70
N THR A 20 -15.42 9.37 -8.35
CA THR A 20 -16.88 9.39 -8.19
C THR A 20 -17.31 9.09 -6.76
N ARG A 21 -17.26 7.81 -6.35
CA ARG A 21 -17.76 7.39 -5.03
C ARG A 21 -16.97 7.97 -3.87
N ALA A 22 -15.66 8.10 -4.04
CA ALA A 22 -14.77 8.66 -3.04
C ALA A 22 -14.65 10.19 -3.10
N SER A 23 -15.25 10.85 -4.08
CA SER A 23 -15.06 12.28 -4.37
C SER A 23 -15.35 13.21 -3.18
N ARG A 24 -16.21 12.77 -2.24
CA ARG A 24 -16.53 13.56 -1.04
C ARG A 24 -15.45 13.59 0.02
N TRP A 25 -14.66 12.51 0.14
CA TRP A 25 -13.67 12.37 1.22
C TRP A 25 -12.23 12.29 0.70
N PHE A 26 -12.03 12.12 -0.60
CA PHE A 26 -10.71 12.06 -1.19
C PHE A 26 -9.93 13.36 -1.07
N PRO A 27 -10.54 14.56 -1.14
CA PRO A 27 -9.86 15.81 -0.81
C PRO A 27 -9.22 15.84 0.58
N ASP A 28 -9.90 15.29 1.59
CA ASP A 28 -9.33 15.17 2.94
C ASP A 28 -8.10 14.25 2.98
N TYR A 29 -8.02 13.27 2.07
CA TYR A 29 -6.85 12.40 1.95
C TYR A 29 -5.67 13.15 1.35
N LEU A 30 -5.92 13.95 0.31
CA LEU A 30 -4.91 14.80 -0.33
C LEU A 30 -4.38 15.85 0.67
N GLU A 31 -5.27 16.49 1.41
CA GLU A 31 -4.88 17.45 2.44
C GLU A 31 -3.99 16.81 3.51
N ARG A 32 -4.41 15.67 4.09
CA ARG A 32 -3.58 14.97 5.08
C ARG A 32 -2.25 14.46 4.50
N MET A 33 -2.22 14.12 3.22
CA MET A 33 -0.99 13.72 2.55
C MET A 33 0.04 14.84 2.59
N THR A 34 -0.36 16.12 2.37
CA THR A 34 0.57 17.24 2.42
C THR A 34 1.25 17.43 3.78
N TRP A 35 0.60 17.01 4.88
CA TRP A 35 1.17 17.14 6.22
C TRP A 35 2.35 16.19 6.48
N PHE A 36 2.43 15.07 5.75
CA PHE A 36 3.41 14.02 6.00
C PHE A 36 4.23 13.64 4.75
N GLU A 37 3.92 14.22 3.59
CA GLU A 37 4.53 13.86 2.31
C GLU A 37 6.06 13.97 2.36
N GLU A 38 6.60 15.06 2.90
CA GLU A 38 8.06 15.24 2.97
C GLU A 38 8.74 14.16 3.83
N THR A 39 8.10 13.79 4.94
CA THR A 39 8.62 12.69 5.79
C THR A 39 8.62 11.36 5.04
N VAL A 40 7.54 11.06 4.34
CA VAL A 40 7.42 9.81 3.58
C VAL A 40 8.40 9.80 2.41
N ASP A 41 8.46 10.86 1.62
CA ASP A 41 9.34 10.97 0.46
C ASP A 41 10.83 10.92 0.85
N SER A 42 11.23 11.64 1.91
CA SER A 42 12.62 11.62 2.38
C SER A 42 13.01 10.23 2.89
N THR A 43 12.12 9.54 3.61
CA THR A 43 12.40 8.19 4.12
C THR A 43 12.46 7.17 2.98
N LEU A 44 11.59 7.26 1.97
CA LEU A 44 11.64 6.41 0.78
C LEU A 44 12.97 6.61 0.02
N ARG A 45 13.35 7.87 -0.24
CA ARG A 45 14.62 8.21 -0.91
C ARG A 45 15.83 7.68 -0.15
N ALA A 46 15.86 7.85 1.17
CA ALA A 46 16.96 7.39 2.01
C ALA A 46 17.14 5.87 2.01
N ASN A 47 16.13 5.12 1.57
CA ASN A 47 16.15 3.65 1.49
C ASN A 47 16.12 3.13 0.03
N ASP A 48 16.34 3.98 -0.96
CA ASP A 48 16.33 3.65 -2.40
C ASP A 48 15.02 2.98 -2.86
N LEU A 49 13.88 3.38 -2.27
CA LEU A 49 12.57 2.84 -2.63
C LEU A 49 11.83 3.75 -3.62
N PRO A 50 10.96 3.18 -4.47
CA PRO A 50 10.16 3.94 -5.42
C PRO A 50 9.33 5.03 -4.75
N PRO A 51 9.39 6.29 -5.24
CA PRO A 51 8.63 7.40 -4.66
C PRO A 51 7.11 7.21 -4.76
N SER A 52 6.63 6.38 -5.69
CA SER A 52 5.20 6.03 -5.81
C SER A 52 4.64 5.31 -4.59
N LEU A 53 5.47 4.72 -3.74
CA LEU A 53 5.03 4.07 -2.51
C LEU A 53 4.43 5.07 -1.50
N LYS A 54 4.64 6.36 -1.66
CA LYS A 54 3.97 7.40 -0.87
C LYS A 54 2.44 7.39 -1.03
N TYR A 55 1.91 6.80 -2.09
CA TYR A 55 0.46 6.66 -2.27
C TYR A 55 -0.14 5.46 -1.54
N LEU A 56 0.68 4.62 -0.90
CA LEU A 56 0.19 3.48 -0.12
C LEU A 56 -0.67 3.90 1.09
N PRO A 57 -0.27 4.90 1.91
CA PRO A 57 -1.11 5.41 2.98
C PRO A 57 -2.46 6.00 2.50
N VAL A 58 -2.57 6.44 1.24
CA VAL A 58 -3.84 6.91 0.67
C VAL A 58 -4.87 5.77 0.71
N ILE A 59 -4.48 4.58 0.26
CA ILE A 59 -5.40 3.43 0.19
C ILE A 59 -5.55 2.69 1.52
N GLU A 60 -4.60 2.84 2.44
CA GLU A 60 -4.61 2.19 3.75
C GLU A 60 -5.46 2.95 4.77
N SER A 61 -5.25 4.25 4.89
CA SER A 61 -5.84 5.04 5.96
C SER A 61 -6.38 6.42 5.52
N GLY A 62 -6.25 6.78 4.23
CA GLY A 62 -6.40 8.15 3.77
C GLY A 62 -5.44 9.10 4.49
N TYR A 63 -4.21 8.67 4.73
CA TYR A 63 -3.16 9.42 5.45
C TYR A 63 -3.53 9.79 6.89
N SER A 64 -4.41 9.04 7.55
CA SER A 64 -4.80 9.31 8.93
C SER A 64 -3.92 8.56 9.94
N PRO A 65 -3.15 9.26 10.81
CA PRO A 65 -2.38 8.61 11.87
C PRO A 65 -3.29 8.02 12.97
N ARG A 66 -4.55 8.43 13.00
CA ARG A 66 -5.54 7.97 14.00
C ARG A 66 -6.39 6.80 13.50
N ALA A 67 -6.25 6.39 12.24
CA ALA A 67 -7.05 5.31 11.68
C ALA A 67 -6.85 3.99 12.44
N VAL A 68 -7.96 3.29 12.64
CA VAL A 68 -7.98 1.94 13.22
C VAL A 68 -8.96 1.09 12.41
N SER A 69 -8.49 -0.02 11.85
CA SER A 69 -9.34 -0.95 11.13
C SER A 69 -10.09 -1.90 12.07
N VAL A 70 -11.10 -2.59 11.52
CA VAL A 70 -11.82 -3.67 12.23
C VAL A 70 -10.86 -4.78 12.66
N ALA A 71 -9.79 -5.04 11.91
CA ALA A 71 -8.75 -6.01 12.23
C ALA A 71 -7.68 -5.46 13.19
N SER A 72 -7.86 -4.25 13.76
CA SER A 72 -6.91 -3.60 14.67
C SER A 72 -5.57 -3.21 14.03
N ALA A 73 -5.56 -3.01 12.72
CA ALA A 73 -4.47 -2.30 12.05
C ALA A 73 -4.55 -0.80 12.37
N VAL A 74 -3.43 -0.13 12.60
CA VAL A 74 -3.39 1.24 13.13
C VAL A 74 -2.45 2.14 12.33
N GLY A 75 -2.84 3.42 12.22
CA GLY A 75 -2.01 4.53 11.74
C GLY A 75 -1.98 4.68 10.22
N LEU A 76 -1.08 5.55 9.73
CA LEU A 76 -0.94 5.84 8.30
C LEU A 76 -0.82 4.57 7.45
N TRP A 77 0.03 3.67 7.90
CA TRP A 77 0.45 2.45 7.20
C TRP A 77 -0.36 1.21 7.55
N GLN A 78 -1.39 1.36 8.40
CA GLN A 78 -2.26 0.27 8.85
C GLN A 78 -1.49 -0.96 9.34
N PHE A 79 -0.51 -0.73 10.21
CA PHE A 79 0.28 -1.80 10.78
C PHE A 79 -0.51 -2.68 11.75
N MET A 80 -0.37 -3.98 11.58
CA MET A 80 -0.70 -4.95 12.61
C MET A 80 0.36 -4.93 13.71
N ALA A 81 -0.05 -5.04 14.98
CA ALA A 81 0.86 -4.93 16.12
C ALA A 81 2.06 -5.90 16.07
N PRO A 82 1.90 -7.20 15.70
CA PRO A 82 3.05 -8.10 15.60
C PRO A 82 4.06 -7.65 14.54
N THR A 83 3.59 -7.19 13.38
CA THR A 83 4.46 -6.70 12.31
C THR A 83 5.20 -5.46 12.75
N ALA A 84 4.49 -4.46 13.32
CA ALA A 84 5.08 -3.21 13.78
C ALA A 84 6.19 -3.43 14.82
N ARG A 85 5.95 -4.28 15.81
CA ARG A 85 6.96 -4.63 16.82
C ARG A 85 8.22 -5.25 16.21
N GLY A 86 8.06 -6.06 15.16
CA GLY A 86 9.19 -6.65 14.42
C GLY A 86 10.10 -5.63 13.75
N TYR A 87 9.62 -4.37 13.60
CA TYR A 87 10.36 -3.24 13.02
C TYR A 87 10.64 -2.14 14.05
N GLY A 88 10.60 -2.46 15.35
CA GLY A 88 11.00 -1.55 16.42
C GLY A 88 9.94 -0.55 16.87
N VAL A 89 8.68 -0.70 16.43
CA VAL A 89 7.56 0.16 16.87
C VAL A 89 7.10 -0.24 18.28
N GLU A 90 7.16 0.70 19.22
CA GLU A 90 6.70 0.47 20.58
C GLU A 90 5.17 0.46 20.65
N ILE A 91 4.63 -0.59 21.26
CA ILE A 91 3.19 -0.72 21.50
C ILE A 91 2.99 -1.26 22.91
N THR A 92 2.54 -0.38 23.81
CA THR A 92 2.21 -0.64 25.21
C THR A 92 0.76 -0.20 25.49
N PRO A 93 0.22 -0.43 26.68
CA PRO A 93 -1.10 0.11 27.05
C PRO A 93 -1.20 1.65 27.02
N LEU A 94 -0.06 2.37 27.15
CA LEU A 94 0.00 3.83 27.20
C LEU A 94 0.52 4.47 25.92
N VAL A 95 1.25 3.71 25.09
CA VAL A 95 1.91 4.21 23.87
C VAL A 95 1.63 3.28 22.71
N ASP A 96 1.22 3.84 21.59
CA ASP A 96 1.09 3.12 20.33
C ASP A 96 1.75 3.95 19.19
N GLN A 97 3.04 3.69 18.97
CA GLN A 97 3.83 4.41 17.97
C GLN A 97 3.44 4.10 16.52
N ARG A 98 2.50 3.17 16.26
CA ARG A 98 1.90 3.04 14.94
C ARG A 98 1.16 4.31 14.51
N ARG A 99 0.77 5.15 15.50
CA ARG A 99 0.14 6.45 15.30
C ARG A 99 1.12 7.59 15.07
N ASP A 100 2.40 7.38 15.36
CA ASP A 100 3.46 8.33 15.07
C ASP A 100 3.84 8.25 13.60
N PRO A 101 3.66 9.33 12.81
CA PRO A 101 3.94 9.31 11.38
C PRO A 101 5.41 9.05 11.05
N TYR A 102 6.32 9.50 11.88
CA TYR A 102 7.76 9.35 11.66
C TYR A 102 8.22 7.92 11.94
N VAL A 103 7.90 7.43 13.14
CA VAL A 103 8.27 6.07 13.56
C VAL A 103 7.62 5.01 12.68
N SER A 104 6.32 5.17 12.38
CA SER A 104 5.60 4.21 11.55
C SER A 104 6.05 4.23 10.08
N THR A 105 6.48 5.39 9.55
CA THR A 105 7.01 5.48 8.19
C THR A 105 8.37 4.77 8.09
N ASP A 106 9.28 4.98 9.03
CA ASP A 106 10.57 4.26 9.05
C ASP A 106 10.37 2.75 9.08
N ALA A 107 9.45 2.28 9.94
CA ALA A 107 9.12 0.86 10.02
C ALA A 107 8.48 0.31 8.73
N ALA A 108 7.56 1.07 8.10
CA ALA A 108 6.89 0.66 6.87
C ALA A 108 7.86 0.56 5.69
N VAL A 109 8.74 1.53 5.56
CA VAL A 109 9.77 1.56 4.50
C VAL A 109 10.71 0.35 4.64
N LYS A 110 11.17 0.04 5.85
CA LYS A 110 11.98 -1.18 6.12
C LYS A 110 11.22 -2.47 5.81
N PHE A 111 9.93 -2.52 6.14
CA PHE A 111 9.08 -3.68 5.82
C PHE A 111 8.90 -3.83 4.31
N LEU A 112 8.58 -2.77 3.59
CA LEU A 112 8.43 -2.77 2.13
C LEU A 112 9.74 -3.16 1.43
N ALA A 113 10.88 -2.63 1.88
CA ALA A 113 12.20 -3.02 1.37
C ALA A 113 12.46 -4.52 1.56
N LYS A 114 12.11 -5.07 2.73
CA LYS A 114 12.22 -6.51 2.98
C LYS A 114 11.30 -7.32 2.05
N LEU A 115 10.04 -6.91 1.91
CA LEU A 115 9.11 -7.62 1.04
C LEU A 115 9.58 -7.61 -0.42
N HIS A 116 10.09 -6.48 -0.90
CA HIS A 116 10.63 -6.41 -2.26
C HIS A 116 11.86 -7.32 -2.43
N ARG A 117 12.79 -7.36 -1.48
CA ARG A 117 13.92 -8.32 -1.52
C ARG A 117 13.46 -9.77 -1.50
N ASP A 118 12.41 -10.08 -0.73
CA ASP A 118 11.92 -11.47 -0.58
C ASP A 118 11.15 -11.97 -1.81
N PHE A 119 10.55 -11.07 -2.57
CA PHE A 119 9.65 -11.41 -3.69
C PHE A 119 10.11 -10.88 -5.06
N GLU A 120 11.10 -10.01 -5.13
CA GLU A 120 11.70 -9.42 -6.35
C GLU A 120 10.67 -8.81 -7.34
N SER A 121 9.45 -8.55 -6.87
CA SER A 121 8.35 -7.94 -7.61
C SER A 121 7.55 -7.03 -6.69
N TRP A 122 7.29 -5.79 -7.11
CA TRP A 122 6.44 -4.87 -6.36
C TRP A 122 4.99 -5.33 -6.28
N PHE A 123 4.48 -6.01 -7.29
CA PHE A 123 3.13 -6.58 -7.25
C PHE A 123 3.00 -7.64 -6.16
N LEU A 124 3.97 -8.55 -6.08
CA LEU A 124 4.03 -9.57 -5.02
C LEU A 124 4.29 -8.95 -3.64
N ALA A 125 5.18 -7.96 -3.56
CA ALA A 125 5.47 -7.25 -2.32
C ALA A 125 4.24 -6.52 -1.76
N LEU A 126 3.46 -5.84 -2.60
CA LEU A 126 2.21 -5.18 -2.22
C LEU A 126 1.13 -6.20 -1.81
N ALA A 127 1.00 -7.31 -2.53
CA ALA A 127 0.11 -8.40 -2.12
C ALA A 127 0.52 -9.00 -0.77
N ALA A 128 1.83 -9.14 -0.53
CA ALA A 128 2.38 -9.63 0.74
C ALA A 128 2.23 -8.60 1.88
N TYR A 129 2.33 -7.32 1.59
CA TYR A 129 2.04 -6.26 2.53
C TYR A 129 0.61 -6.37 3.08
N ASN A 130 -0.38 -6.49 2.18
CA ASN A 130 -1.79 -6.57 2.56
C ASN A 130 -2.18 -7.92 3.19
N SER A 131 -1.76 -9.06 2.62
CA SER A 131 -2.25 -10.38 3.05
C SER A 131 -1.25 -11.22 3.87
N GLY A 132 -0.06 -10.69 4.08
CA GLY A 132 1.04 -11.36 4.77
C GLY A 132 1.93 -12.19 3.84
N PRO A 133 3.28 -12.12 4.04
CA PRO A 133 4.26 -12.79 3.17
C PRO A 133 4.14 -14.32 3.16
N GLY A 134 3.74 -14.92 4.27
CA GLY A 134 3.56 -16.38 4.36
C GLY A 134 2.45 -16.90 3.43
N ARG A 135 1.36 -16.15 3.29
CA ARG A 135 0.27 -16.49 2.36
C ARG A 135 0.73 -16.43 0.91
N VAL A 136 1.36 -15.32 0.52
CA VAL A 136 1.85 -15.12 -0.85
C VAL A 136 2.85 -16.22 -1.21
N ARG A 137 3.82 -16.51 -0.34
CA ARG A 137 4.81 -17.57 -0.56
C ARG A 137 4.17 -18.94 -0.72
N ARG A 138 3.17 -19.28 0.10
CA ARG A 138 2.42 -20.52 -0.04
C ARG A 138 1.70 -20.62 -1.39
N LEU A 139 1.08 -19.53 -1.84
CA LEU A 139 0.37 -19.52 -3.12
C LEU A 139 1.34 -19.63 -4.31
N ILE A 140 2.50 -19.01 -4.26
CA ILE A 140 3.55 -19.17 -5.26
C ILE A 140 3.97 -20.65 -5.34
N ASN A 141 4.28 -21.26 -4.19
CA ASN A 141 4.70 -22.66 -4.15
C ASN A 141 3.63 -23.63 -4.69
N LEU A 142 2.34 -23.30 -4.58
CA LEU A 142 1.25 -24.14 -5.06
C LEU A 142 0.91 -23.94 -6.55
N HIS A 143 1.04 -22.72 -7.05
CA HIS A 143 0.49 -22.34 -8.36
C HIS A 143 1.54 -21.86 -9.37
N ALA A 144 2.75 -21.52 -8.91
CA ALA A 144 3.85 -21.08 -9.76
C ALA A 144 5.24 -21.54 -9.23
N PRO A 145 5.41 -22.82 -8.84
CA PRO A 145 6.58 -23.27 -8.08
C PRO A 145 7.91 -23.22 -8.84
N LEU A 146 7.87 -23.16 -10.16
CA LEU A 146 9.07 -23.15 -11.03
C LEU A 146 9.28 -21.80 -11.72
N GLU A 147 8.41 -20.85 -11.48
CA GLU A 147 8.48 -19.52 -12.08
C GLU A 147 9.45 -18.64 -11.29
N PRO A 148 10.37 -17.93 -11.94
CA PRO A 148 11.17 -16.90 -11.28
C PRO A 148 10.24 -15.79 -10.78
N ALA A 149 10.59 -15.21 -9.65
CA ALA A 149 9.83 -14.10 -9.06
C ALA A 149 9.63 -12.97 -10.09
N SER A 150 8.38 -12.59 -10.33
CA SER A 150 8.01 -11.62 -11.36
C SER A 150 6.57 -11.13 -11.21
N ASP A 151 6.21 -10.10 -11.94
CA ASP A 151 4.83 -9.60 -11.97
C ASP A 151 3.85 -10.63 -12.59
N SER A 152 4.33 -11.49 -13.49
CA SER A 152 3.51 -12.60 -14.04
C SER A 152 3.15 -13.63 -12.99
N VAL A 153 4.02 -13.88 -12.03
CA VAL A 153 3.72 -14.75 -10.89
C VAL A 153 2.61 -14.17 -10.02
N TYR A 154 2.61 -12.84 -9.78
CA TYR A 154 1.48 -12.20 -9.11
C TYR A 154 0.17 -12.48 -9.86
N TRP A 155 0.16 -12.34 -11.19
CA TRP A 155 -1.04 -12.57 -12.01
C TRP A 155 -1.52 -14.02 -11.93
N ALA A 156 -0.58 -14.97 -11.96
CA ALA A 156 -0.88 -16.39 -11.83
C ALA A 156 -1.51 -16.75 -10.48
N ILE A 157 -1.02 -16.17 -9.38
CA ILE A 157 -1.55 -16.45 -8.03
C ILE A 157 -2.74 -15.58 -7.65
N ARG A 158 -3.00 -14.48 -8.37
CA ARG A 158 -4.05 -13.50 -8.06
C ARG A 158 -5.44 -14.11 -7.85
N PRO A 159 -5.93 -15.06 -8.67
CA PRO A 159 -7.25 -15.66 -8.46
C PRO A 159 -7.43 -16.35 -7.10
N TYR A 160 -6.34 -16.78 -6.48
CA TYR A 160 -6.31 -17.50 -5.19
C TYR A 160 -6.09 -16.57 -3.98
N LEU A 161 -5.78 -15.30 -4.22
CA LEU A 161 -5.67 -14.30 -3.17
C LEU A 161 -7.06 -13.92 -2.62
N PRO A 162 -7.17 -13.48 -1.36
CA PRO A 162 -8.39 -12.87 -0.83
C PRO A 162 -8.85 -11.72 -1.73
N ARG A 163 -10.17 -11.50 -1.81
CA ARG A 163 -10.74 -10.42 -2.65
C ARG A 163 -10.10 -9.08 -2.36
N GLU A 164 -9.93 -8.73 -1.07
CA GLU A 164 -9.27 -7.50 -0.66
C GLU A 164 -7.86 -7.37 -1.26
N THR A 165 -7.07 -8.43 -1.20
CA THR A 165 -5.70 -8.44 -1.74
C THR A 165 -5.68 -8.38 -3.27
N ARG A 166 -6.64 -9.02 -3.95
CA ARG A 166 -6.79 -8.92 -5.41
C ARG A 166 -7.07 -7.50 -5.86
N ASP A 167 -7.87 -6.78 -5.08
CA ASP A 167 -8.24 -5.39 -5.33
C ASP A 167 -7.14 -4.41 -4.90
N PHE A 168 -6.27 -4.80 -3.96
CA PHE A 168 -5.27 -3.93 -3.33
C PHE A 168 -4.27 -3.33 -4.32
N VAL A 169 -3.70 -4.16 -5.18
CA VAL A 169 -2.69 -3.70 -6.15
C VAL A 169 -3.31 -2.78 -7.21
N PRO A 170 -4.42 -3.13 -7.89
CA PRO A 170 -5.08 -2.19 -8.81
C PRO A 170 -5.55 -0.89 -8.11
N LYS A 171 -6.03 -1.00 -6.88
CA LYS A 171 -6.44 0.15 -6.06
C LYS A 171 -5.27 1.11 -5.80
N PHE A 172 -4.09 0.57 -5.50
CA PHE A 172 -2.88 1.34 -5.33
C PHE A 172 -2.48 2.09 -6.61
N PHE A 173 -2.50 1.42 -7.77
CA PHE A 173 -2.23 2.08 -9.05
C PHE A 173 -3.26 3.15 -9.39
N GLY A 174 -4.53 2.91 -9.13
CA GLY A 174 -5.58 3.92 -9.27
C GLY A 174 -5.34 5.16 -8.38
N ALA A 175 -4.89 4.94 -7.14
CA ALA A 175 -4.53 6.03 -6.24
C ALA A 175 -3.30 6.83 -6.73
N ILE A 176 -2.27 6.15 -7.28
CA ILE A 176 -1.12 6.83 -7.91
C ILE A 176 -1.60 7.78 -9.01
N VAL A 177 -2.49 7.32 -9.88
CA VAL A 177 -2.98 8.13 -11.02
C VAL A 177 -3.74 9.35 -10.53
N VAL A 178 -4.68 9.15 -9.60
CA VAL A 178 -5.57 10.24 -9.16
C VAL A 178 -4.85 11.20 -8.20
N ALA A 179 -4.17 10.68 -7.16
CA ALA A 179 -3.46 11.51 -6.20
C ALA A 179 -2.16 12.12 -6.76
N GLY A 180 -1.57 11.49 -7.79
CA GLY A 180 -0.40 12.04 -8.48
C GLY A 180 -0.71 13.17 -9.47
N SER A 181 -1.99 13.34 -9.86
CA SER A 181 -2.44 14.39 -10.78
C SER A 181 -3.86 14.84 -10.43
N PRO A 182 -4.10 15.34 -9.21
CA PRO A 182 -5.44 15.59 -8.69
C PRO A 182 -6.22 16.61 -9.53
N LEU A 183 -5.58 17.67 -10.03
CA LEU A 183 -6.22 18.68 -10.90
C LEU A 183 -6.81 18.04 -12.17
N SER A 184 -6.12 17.07 -12.78
CA SER A 184 -6.58 16.38 -13.98
C SER A 184 -7.80 15.48 -13.73
N HIS A 185 -8.10 15.23 -12.46
CA HIS A 185 -9.20 14.38 -12.00
C HIS A 185 -10.29 15.15 -11.26
N GLY A 186 -10.30 16.48 -11.38
CA GLY A 186 -11.35 17.34 -10.83
C GLY A 186 -11.20 17.65 -9.34
N TYR A 187 -10.02 17.46 -8.76
CA TYR A 187 -9.71 17.85 -7.39
C TYR A 187 -8.88 19.13 -7.35
N GLU A 188 -9.22 20.03 -6.44
CA GLU A 188 -8.36 21.16 -6.12
C GLU A 188 -7.18 20.68 -5.26
N LEU A 189 -6.04 21.36 -5.39
CA LEU A 189 -4.91 21.14 -4.48
C LEU A 189 -5.18 21.90 -3.18
N PRO A 190 -4.89 21.30 -2.02
CA PRO A 190 -5.03 21.96 -0.72
C PRO A 190 -4.03 23.10 -0.53
#